data_59112cca68e468bcf3093a8f56139804
#
_entry.id   59112cca68e468bcf3093a8f56139804
#
_cell.length_a   1.000
_cell.length_b   1.000
_cell.length_c   1.000
_cell.angle_alpha   90.00
_cell.angle_beta   90.00
_cell.angle_gamma   90.00
#
_symmetry.space_group_name_H-M   'P 1'
#
loop_
_entity.id
_entity.type
_entity.pdbx_description
1 polymer ?
#
loop_
_entity_poly.entity_id
_entity_poly.type
_entity_poly.pdbx_seq_one_letter_code
_entity_poly.pdbx_strand_id
1 'polypeptide(L)'
;MTHPESLGAYVRMLRVASAPEDAYRYLAANASETTRVGTCELKAAGPSSAEIVYRPRAESEEGQGDELLCAARRAELSAIPLIWGLPAANIEHPRCLARGDAECAYQVRWRFGQKRSIALGAVLGAAASGGAVMISGSLLGATIGAGVGGALGAALGIASERVSEERSLRVFEKHRIAALERGLEVRGHFRETAAGDMVGSVLGGKYRILRKIGSGGIGVVYAAEHVALGTEVAVKVLRGAAAMDASEIARLRREARVQGSIEHPNVVRTLDLDELPDGSIYVVMELLRGNSLASLLKHNGLVAPGFAVPMFLPICRALWAAHQLGVVHRDLKPGNIFICDDKNVKVLDFGMSKFSEAESLTQDGYTLGTPEYMAPEQCIGAPVDARTDLYALGVMMFEAVTGDLPIRGRNRRELLELHQRAIPRSIIEARPDLPLPEGLSQAIAQCLRKRAAERPPNSRELEKLLSAIPLEGLPEDYPNDIPRHSSDAPSSRSLPAPR
;
A
#
# COMPACT_ATOMS: atom_id res chain seq x y z
N MET A 1 8.99 31.91 -3.71
CA MET A 1 8.72 30.69 -4.49
C MET A 1 9.11 29.48 -3.65
N THR A 2 8.21 29.03 -2.81
CA THR A 2 8.44 27.89 -1.89
C THR A 2 7.23 26.96 -1.90
N HIS A 3 6.72 26.64 -3.11
CA HIS A 3 5.63 25.68 -3.29
C HIS A 3 6.22 24.29 -3.61
N PRO A 4 5.66 23.17 -3.07
CA PRO A 4 6.14 21.82 -3.36
C PRO A 4 6.23 21.51 -4.87
N GLU A 5 5.38 22.13 -5.68
CA GLU A 5 5.40 21.98 -7.14
C GLU A 5 6.67 22.51 -7.81
N SER A 6 7.42 23.41 -7.16
CA SER A 6 8.71 23.91 -7.67
C SER A 6 9.80 22.82 -7.71
N LEU A 7 9.62 21.72 -6.98
CA LEU A 7 10.52 20.56 -7.01
C LEU A 7 10.28 19.62 -8.22
N GLY A 8 9.25 19.88 -9.06
CA GLY A 8 9.00 19.17 -10.31
C GLY A 8 8.93 17.64 -10.16
N ALA A 9 9.68 16.92 -11.02
CA ALA A 9 9.74 15.45 -11.00
C ALA A 9 10.28 14.87 -9.68
N TYR A 10 11.11 15.63 -8.94
CA TYR A 10 11.68 15.22 -7.66
C TYR A 10 10.64 15.03 -6.56
N VAL A 11 9.52 15.78 -6.57
CA VAL A 11 8.45 15.62 -5.57
C VAL A 11 7.97 14.17 -5.53
N ARG A 12 7.85 13.52 -6.68
CA ARG A 12 7.39 12.12 -6.75
C ARG A 12 8.41 11.16 -6.14
N MET A 13 9.71 11.42 -6.34
CA MET A 13 10.80 10.61 -5.79
C MET A 13 10.97 10.86 -4.28
N LEU A 14 10.92 12.10 -3.84
CA LEU A 14 11.09 12.47 -2.43
C LEU A 14 9.88 12.08 -1.55
N ARG A 15 8.69 11.91 -2.15
CA ARG A 15 7.50 11.42 -1.44
C ARG A 15 7.59 9.95 -0.99
N VAL A 16 8.59 9.22 -1.44
CA VAL A 16 8.90 7.85 -1.00
C VAL A 16 9.65 7.84 0.33
N ALA A 17 10.32 8.94 0.67
CA ALA A 17 11.01 9.07 1.95
C ALA A 17 10.02 9.18 3.11
N SER A 18 10.33 8.52 4.23
CA SER A 18 9.45 8.47 5.41
C SER A 18 9.47 9.76 6.22
N ALA A 19 10.56 10.53 6.12
CA ALA A 19 10.78 11.76 6.86
C ALA A 19 11.69 12.73 6.05
N PRO A 20 11.73 14.03 6.38
CA PRO A 20 12.60 14.98 5.69
C PRO A 20 14.07 14.58 5.67
N GLU A 21 14.61 14.03 6.77
CA GLU A 21 15.99 13.55 6.82
C GLU A 21 16.27 12.45 5.79
N ASP A 22 15.34 11.53 5.56
CA ASP A 22 15.49 10.47 4.56
C ASP A 22 15.45 11.04 3.13
N ALA A 23 14.65 12.08 2.90
CA ALA A 23 14.62 12.79 1.62
C ALA A 23 15.97 13.48 1.33
N TYR A 24 16.58 14.11 2.32
CA TYR A 24 17.91 14.69 2.15
C TYR A 24 19.00 13.61 1.93
N ARG A 25 18.92 12.46 2.60
CA ARG A 25 19.80 11.30 2.33
C ARG A 25 19.64 10.79 0.91
N TYR A 26 18.39 10.64 0.47
CA TYR A 26 18.10 10.16 -0.89
C TYR A 26 18.60 11.12 -1.95
N LEU A 27 18.36 12.43 -1.76
CA LEU A 27 18.83 13.47 -2.68
C LEU A 27 20.35 13.50 -2.80
N ALA A 28 21.07 13.35 -1.71
CA ALA A 28 22.55 13.30 -1.72
C ALA A 28 23.06 12.01 -2.39
N ALA A 29 22.45 10.85 -2.11
CA ALA A 29 22.86 9.58 -2.66
C ALA A 29 22.66 9.49 -4.20
N ASN A 30 21.63 10.17 -4.73
CA ASN A 30 21.28 10.13 -6.16
C ASN A 30 21.66 11.43 -6.91
N ALA A 31 22.44 12.29 -6.29
CA ALA A 31 22.85 13.57 -6.89
C ALA A 31 23.64 13.39 -8.21
N SER A 32 24.38 12.28 -8.36
CA SER A 32 25.10 11.96 -9.59
C SER A 32 24.20 11.67 -10.80
N GLU A 33 22.98 11.21 -10.55
CA GLU A 33 21.97 10.94 -11.59
C GLU A 33 21.18 12.19 -11.96
N THR A 34 21.13 13.16 -11.05
CA THR A 34 20.27 14.34 -11.12
C THR A 34 21.00 15.62 -11.48
N THR A 35 22.32 15.69 -11.28
CA THR A 35 23.14 16.85 -11.66
C THR A 35 24.34 16.42 -12.52
N ARG A 36 24.40 16.96 -13.76
CA ARG A 36 25.53 16.71 -14.65
C ARG A 36 26.78 17.52 -14.26
N VAL A 37 26.62 18.55 -13.43
CA VAL A 37 27.66 19.58 -13.16
C VAL A 37 28.37 19.43 -11.82
N GLY A 38 27.97 18.50 -10.94
CA GLY A 38 28.61 18.35 -9.63
C GLY A 38 28.15 17.16 -8.81
N THR A 39 28.67 17.03 -7.60
CA THR A 39 28.32 15.98 -6.64
C THR A 39 27.77 16.62 -5.36
N CYS A 40 26.79 15.98 -4.75
CA CYS A 40 26.27 16.33 -3.41
C CYS A 40 26.68 15.23 -2.41
N GLU A 41 27.18 15.66 -1.26
CA GLU A 41 27.55 14.80 -0.16
C GLU A 41 26.77 15.21 1.10
N LEU A 42 26.09 14.26 1.73
CA LEU A 42 25.43 14.48 3.03
C LEU A 42 26.46 14.25 4.14
N LYS A 43 26.82 15.30 4.86
CA LYS A 43 27.76 15.22 6.00
C LYS A 43 27.08 14.75 7.28
N ALA A 44 25.86 15.25 7.52
CA ALA A 44 25.07 14.87 8.68
C ALA A 44 23.58 14.98 8.36
N ALA A 45 22.75 14.10 8.97
CA ALA A 45 21.31 14.20 8.96
C ALA A 45 20.76 13.79 10.32
N GLY A 46 19.83 14.57 10.85
CA GLY A 46 19.13 14.34 12.09
C GLY A 46 17.64 14.65 11.95
N PRO A 47 16.85 14.43 13.01
CA PRO A 47 15.38 14.54 12.96
C PRO A 47 14.88 15.95 12.55
N SER A 48 15.68 16.99 12.70
CA SER A 48 15.31 18.38 12.39
C SER A 48 16.38 19.18 11.66
N SER A 49 17.45 18.52 11.19
CA SER A 49 18.56 19.18 10.49
C SER A 49 19.26 18.25 9.52
N ALA A 50 19.88 18.84 8.48
CA ALA A 50 20.78 18.18 7.56
C ALA A 50 21.92 19.12 7.16
N GLU A 51 23.10 18.57 6.89
CA GLU A 51 24.24 19.27 6.33
C GLU A 51 24.63 18.66 5.00
N ILE A 52 24.56 19.45 3.93
CA ILE A 52 24.81 19.02 2.55
C ILE A 52 25.94 19.85 1.97
N VAL A 53 26.92 19.18 1.37
CA VAL A 53 28.04 19.82 0.67
C VAL A 53 27.94 19.50 -0.81
N TYR A 54 28.02 20.54 -1.65
CA TYR A 54 28.09 20.41 -3.09
C TYR A 54 29.49 20.78 -3.59
N ARG A 55 30.04 19.90 -4.46
CA ARG A 55 31.31 20.15 -5.17
C ARG A 55 31.10 20.04 -6.67
N PRO A 56 31.64 21.00 -7.47
CA PRO A 56 31.62 20.88 -8.93
C PRO A 56 32.49 19.71 -9.40
N ARG A 57 32.17 19.12 -10.55
CA ARG A 57 33.05 18.18 -11.23
C ARG A 57 34.13 18.97 -11.99
N ALA A 58 35.37 18.45 -11.97
CA ALA A 58 36.53 19.11 -12.58
C ALA A 58 36.40 19.39 -14.10
N GLU A 59 35.50 18.65 -14.78
CA GLU A 59 35.30 18.73 -16.23
C GLU A 59 34.21 19.73 -16.67
N SER A 60 33.51 20.39 -15.73
CA SER A 60 32.43 21.32 -16.04
C SER A 60 32.85 22.75 -15.76
N GLU A 61 33.24 23.50 -16.81
CA GLU A 61 33.42 24.94 -16.73
C GLU A 61 32.09 25.72 -16.64
N GLU A 62 30.98 25.15 -17.08
CA GLU A 62 29.65 25.73 -17.01
C GLU A 62 29.04 25.61 -15.61
N GLY A 63 28.76 26.78 -14.98
CA GLY A 63 28.04 26.84 -13.71
C GLY A 63 28.91 26.92 -12.46
N GLN A 64 30.23 27.03 -12.58
CA GLN A 64 31.10 27.37 -11.46
C GLN A 64 30.86 28.82 -11.05
N GLY A 65 30.30 29.00 -9.81
CA GLY A 65 30.12 30.33 -9.24
C GLY A 65 28.85 31.08 -9.64
N ASP A 66 27.86 30.42 -10.24
CA ASP A 66 26.58 31.06 -10.57
C ASP A 66 25.69 31.21 -9.33
N GLU A 67 25.43 32.46 -8.96
CA GLU A 67 24.59 32.84 -7.82
C GLU A 67 23.15 32.37 -7.98
N LEU A 68 22.63 32.29 -9.21
CA LEU A 68 21.31 31.80 -9.54
C LEU A 68 21.18 30.28 -9.22
N LEU A 69 22.20 29.48 -9.52
CA LEU A 69 22.23 28.06 -9.17
C LEU A 69 22.26 27.83 -7.66
N CYS A 70 23.03 28.64 -6.93
CA CYS A 70 23.04 28.63 -5.46
C CYS A 70 21.68 29.03 -4.88
N ALA A 71 21.00 29.99 -5.46
CA ALA A 71 19.68 30.46 -5.03
C ALA A 71 18.61 29.37 -5.33
N ALA A 72 18.65 28.71 -6.50
CA ALA A 72 17.76 27.64 -6.89
C ALA A 72 17.92 26.46 -5.93
N ARG A 73 19.15 26.01 -5.62
CA ARG A 73 19.39 24.91 -4.66
C ARG A 73 18.89 25.22 -3.25
N ARG A 74 19.09 26.47 -2.79
CA ARG A 74 18.54 26.88 -1.48
C ARG A 74 17.03 26.80 -1.46
N ALA A 75 16.35 27.21 -2.55
CA ALA A 75 14.91 27.11 -2.68
C ALA A 75 14.42 25.65 -2.70
N GLU A 76 15.10 24.78 -3.44
CA GLU A 76 14.80 23.34 -3.49
C GLU A 76 14.96 22.68 -2.12
N LEU A 77 16.12 22.85 -1.47
CA LEU A 77 16.38 22.28 -0.15
C LEU A 77 15.40 22.83 0.91
N SER A 78 15.04 24.12 0.83
CA SER A 78 14.07 24.73 1.74
C SER A 78 12.66 24.16 1.59
N ALA A 79 12.28 23.74 0.38
CA ALA A 79 10.93 23.25 0.08
C ALA A 79 10.70 21.78 0.49
N ILE A 80 11.73 21.00 0.75
CA ILE A 80 11.61 19.56 1.06
C ILE A 80 10.66 19.28 2.23
N PRO A 81 10.74 19.94 3.41
CA PRO A 81 9.81 19.66 4.52
C PRO A 81 8.34 19.97 4.22
N LEU A 82 8.04 20.83 3.23
CA LEU A 82 6.67 21.14 2.80
C LEU A 82 5.95 19.90 2.26
N ILE A 83 6.67 18.88 1.78
CA ILE A 83 6.12 17.61 1.29
C ILE A 83 5.34 16.90 2.40
N TRP A 84 5.75 17.08 3.66
CA TRP A 84 5.11 16.52 4.85
C TRP A 84 4.23 17.54 5.59
N GLY A 85 3.89 18.67 4.98
CA GLY A 85 3.09 19.72 5.60
C GLY A 85 3.81 20.49 6.70
N LEU A 86 5.15 20.37 6.80
CA LEU A 86 5.97 21.13 7.73
C LEU A 86 6.30 22.51 7.14
N PRO A 87 6.65 23.51 7.97
CA PRO A 87 7.18 24.77 7.47
C PRO A 87 8.43 24.58 6.62
N ALA A 88 8.64 25.46 5.64
CA ALA A 88 9.87 25.47 4.84
C ALA A 88 11.12 25.52 5.75
N ALA A 89 12.15 24.77 5.37
CA ALA A 89 13.39 24.75 6.12
C ALA A 89 14.12 26.09 6.03
N ASN A 90 14.78 26.47 7.11
CA ASN A 90 15.75 27.57 7.12
C ASN A 90 17.09 27.03 6.58
N ILE A 91 17.65 27.71 5.59
CA ILE A 91 18.93 27.36 4.98
C ILE A 91 19.98 28.37 5.31
N GLU A 92 21.01 27.99 6.06
CA GLU A 92 22.24 28.71 6.22
C GLU A 92 23.25 28.26 5.17
N HIS A 93 23.92 29.15 4.49
CA HIS A 93 24.87 28.89 3.41
C HIS A 93 26.24 29.50 3.73
N PRO A 94 26.98 28.88 4.67
CA PRO A 94 28.23 29.45 5.18
C PRO A 94 29.37 29.51 4.16
N ARG A 95 29.44 28.50 3.24
CA ARG A 95 30.42 28.47 2.14
C ARG A 95 29.68 28.43 0.80
N CYS A 96 30.18 29.19 -0.18
CA CYS A 96 29.52 29.39 -1.46
C CYS A 96 30.51 29.56 -2.61
N LEU A 97 30.42 28.70 -3.63
CA LEU A 97 31.22 28.79 -4.87
C LEU A 97 31.11 30.18 -5.53
N ALA A 98 29.92 30.78 -5.55
CA ALA A 98 29.71 32.14 -6.10
C ALA A 98 30.42 33.24 -5.30
N ARG A 99 30.87 32.96 -4.09
CA ARG A 99 31.68 33.85 -3.25
C ARG A 99 33.17 33.54 -3.27
N GLY A 100 33.59 32.55 -4.11
CA GLY A 100 34.98 32.13 -4.26
C GLY A 100 35.40 30.98 -3.33
N ASP A 101 34.51 30.38 -2.59
CA ASP A 101 34.84 29.20 -1.80
C ASP A 101 35.04 27.96 -2.71
N ALA A 102 35.73 26.89 -2.24
CA ALA A 102 35.99 25.69 -3.00
C ALA A 102 34.76 24.76 -3.13
N GLU A 103 33.72 24.98 -2.31
CA GLU A 103 32.50 24.17 -2.27
C GLU A 103 31.33 24.99 -1.73
N CYS A 104 30.09 24.55 -1.98
CA CYS A 104 28.91 25.07 -1.31
C CYS A 104 28.53 24.18 -0.13
N ALA A 105 28.39 24.78 1.07
CA ALA A 105 27.88 24.09 2.25
C ALA A 105 26.52 24.65 2.64
N TYR A 106 25.53 23.79 2.78
CA TYR A 106 24.16 24.11 3.13
C TYR A 106 23.85 23.49 4.49
N GLN A 107 23.56 24.31 5.50
CA GLN A 107 23.02 23.86 6.78
C GLN A 107 21.51 24.05 6.75
N VAL A 108 20.79 22.95 6.73
CA VAL A 108 19.34 22.91 6.60
C VAL A 108 18.74 22.64 7.97
N ARG A 109 17.78 23.45 8.41
CA ARG A 109 17.06 23.24 9.68
C ARG A 109 15.57 23.42 9.47
N TRP A 110 14.78 22.45 9.94
CA TRP A 110 13.31 22.53 9.92
C TRP A 110 12.74 22.35 11.32
N ARG A 111 11.48 22.79 11.51
CA ARG A 111 10.81 22.77 12.82
C ARG A 111 9.40 22.20 12.66
N PHE A 112 8.91 21.53 13.69
CA PHE A 112 7.55 20.98 13.75
C PHE A 112 6.48 22.00 14.20
N GLY A 113 6.84 23.26 14.54
CA GLY A 113 5.92 24.31 14.96
C GLY A 113 6.51 25.72 14.85
N GLN A 114 5.67 26.77 14.88
CA GLN A 114 6.09 28.19 14.86
C GLN A 114 6.05 28.77 16.28
N LYS A 115 7.19 29.29 16.78
CA LYS A 115 7.32 29.89 18.12
C LYS A 115 6.81 31.35 18.26
N ARG A 116 5.91 31.83 17.39
CA ARG A 116 5.45 33.21 17.41
C ARG A 116 4.34 33.52 18.41
N SER A 117 3.61 32.54 18.88
CA SER A 117 2.40 32.70 19.70
C SER A 117 2.69 33.08 21.15
N ILE A 118 3.82 32.71 21.73
CA ILE A 118 4.15 33.01 23.14
C ILE A 118 4.42 34.51 23.33
N ALA A 119 5.28 35.08 22.48
CA ALA A 119 5.60 36.50 22.56
C ALA A 119 4.37 37.39 22.28
N LEU A 120 3.57 37.03 21.28
CA LEU A 120 2.36 37.78 20.91
C LEU A 120 1.30 37.64 22.02
N GLY A 121 1.12 36.49 22.63
CA GLY A 121 0.19 36.26 23.74
C GLY A 121 0.58 37.03 24.98
N ALA A 122 1.88 37.10 25.33
CA ALA A 122 2.39 37.87 26.47
C ALA A 122 2.18 39.38 26.27
N VAL A 123 2.46 39.89 25.08
CA VAL A 123 2.29 41.32 24.75
C VAL A 123 0.81 41.71 24.76
N LEU A 124 -0.07 40.92 24.11
CA LEU A 124 -1.50 41.21 24.09
C LEU A 124 -2.13 41.10 25.48
N GLY A 125 -1.75 40.09 26.27
CA GLY A 125 -2.23 39.93 27.62
C GLY A 125 -1.81 41.06 28.57
N ALA A 126 -0.56 41.50 28.48
CA ALA A 126 -0.07 42.64 29.24
C ALA A 126 -0.74 43.96 28.84
N ALA A 127 -0.95 44.20 27.55
CA ALA A 127 -1.61 45.39 27.05
C ALA A 127 -3.09 45.49 27.46
N ALA A 128 -3.83 44.33 27.35
CA ALA A 128 -5.26 44.28 27.69
C ALA A 128 -5.51 44.51 29.18
N SER A 129 -4.72 43.87 30.07
CA SER A 129 -4.91 43.97 31.51
C SER A 129 -4.35 45.23 32.11
N GLY A 130 -3.20 45.73 31.60
CA GLY A 130 -2.62 47.01 31.99
C GLY A 130 -3.52 48.19 31.61
N GLY A 131 -4.11 48.20 30.41
CA GLY A 131 -5.06 49.19 29.95
C GLY A 131 -6.36 49.23 30.75
N ALA A 132 -6.93 48.10 31.11
CA ALA A 132 -8.16 48.00 31.91
C ALA A 132 -7.98 48.57 33.33
N VAL A 133 -6.83 48.39 33.95
CA VAL A 133 -6.54 48.92 35.31
C VAL A 133 -6.12 50.39 35.26
N MET A 134 -5.52 50.91 34.20
CA MET A 134 -5.22 52.35 34.04
C MET A 134 -6.50 53.19 34.00
N ILE A 135 -7.60 52.66 33.45
CA ILE A 135 -8.92 53.31 33.40
C ILE A 135 -9.48 53.51 34.81
N SER A 136 -9.08 52.68 35.81
CA SER A 136 -9.49 52.77 37.21
C SER A 136 -8.63 53.70 38.09
N GLY A 137 -7.64 54.38 37.54
CA GLY A 137 -6.89 55.48 38.23
C GLY A 137 -5.77 55.07 39.17
N SER A 138 -5.34 53.83 39.23
CA SER A 138 -4.26 53.35 40.11
C SER A 138 -3.05 52.86 39.32
N LEU A 139 -1.92 53.61 39.42
CA LEU A 139 -0.68 53.24 38.74
C LEU A 139 -0.08 51.91 39.23
N LEU A 140 -0.18 51.63 40.53
CA LEU A 140 0.28 50.37 41.14
C LEU A 140 -0.56 49.17 40.72
N GLY A 141 -1.88 49.33 40.58
CA GLY A 141 -2.77 48.33 40.03
C GLY A 141 -2.49 48.02 38.57
N ALA A 142 -2.15 49.04 37.76
CA ALA A 142 -1.81 48.90 36.34
C ALA A 142 -0.56 48.00 36.12
N THR A 143 0.49 48.17 36.92
CA THR A 143 1.70 47.34 36.85
C THR A 143 1.49 45.91 37.28
N ILE A 144 0.72 45.66 38.31
CA ILE A 144 0.36 44.32 38.78
C ILE A 144 -0.57 43.64 37.74
N GLY A 145 -1.57 44.36 37.24
CA GLY A 145 -2.46 43.88 36.18
C GLY A 145 -1.73 43.49 34.89
N ALA A 146 -0.78 44.34 34.45
CA ALA A 146 0.05 44.04 33.26
C ALA A 146 0.93 42.80 33.47
N GLY A 147 1.48 42.61 34.70
CA GLY A 147 2.26 41.40 35.01
C GLY A 147 1.43 40.11 34.98
N VAL A 148 0.28 40.14 35.64
CA VAL A 148 -0.64 38.98 35.69
C VAL A 148 -1.20 38.68 34.28
N GLY A 149 -1.62 39.69 33.53
CA GLY A 149 -2.13 39.52 32.17
C GLY A 149 -1.06 39.07 31.19
N GLY A 150 0.18 39.52 31.35
CA GLY A 150 1.32 39.03 30.59
C GLY A 150 1.62 37.54 30.85
N ALA A 151 1.58 37.13 32.13
CA ALA A 151 1.77 35.75 32.50
C ALA A 151 0.65 34.81 31.96
N LEU A 152 -0.62 35.23 32.07
CA LEU A 152 -1.77 34.51 31.50
C LEU A 152 -1.67 34.47 29.97
N GLY A 153 -1.33 35.56 29.30
CA GLY A 153 -1.14 35.59 27.86
C GLY A 153 0.00 34.70 27.39
N ALA A 154 1.12 34.65 28.13
CA ALA A 154 2.21 33.72 27.86
C ALA A 154 1.78 32.24 28.04
N ALA A 155 1.02 31.91 29.10
CA ALA A 155 0.50 30.57 29.33
C ALA A 155 -0.45 30.12 28.20
N LEU A 156 -1.35 30.99 27.73
CA LEU A 156 -2.19 30.77 26.58
C LEU A 156 -1.38 30.60 25.28
N GLY A 157 -0.32 31.36 25.10
CA GLY A 157 0.62 31.21 23.99
C GLY A 157 1.32 29.87 23.99
N ILE A 158 1.80 29.41 25.17
CA ILE A 158 2.41 28.05 25.33
C ILE A 158 1.39 26.96 25.04
N ALA A 159 0.16 27.07 25.54
CA ALA A 159 -0.89 26.10 25.25
C ALA A 159 -1.23 26.05 23.75
N SER A 160 -1.33 27.21 23.10
CA SER A 160 -1.55 27.33 21.65
C SER A 160 -0.41 26.69 20.85
N GLU A 161 0.85 26.89 21.26
CA GLU A 161 2.00 26.23 20.60
C GLU A 161 1.98 24.73 20.76
N ARG A 162 1.68 24.21 21.97
CA ARG A 162 1.54 22.74 22.18
C ARG A 162 0.46 22.14 21.29
N VAL A 163 -0.71 22.77 21.20
CA VAL A 163 -1.79 22.33 20.30
C VAL A 163 -1.35 22.39 18.83
N SER A 164 -0.59 23.42 18.44
CA SER A 164 -0.06 23.57 17.09
C SER A 164 0.99 22.51 16.78
N GLU A 165 1.90 22.22 17.73
CA GLU A 165 2.89 21.14 17.60
C GLU A 165 2.23 19.78 17.48
N GLU A 166 1.23 19.46 18.34
CA GLU A 166 0.48 18.21 18.24
C GLU A 166 -0.26 18.08 16.90
N ARG A 167 -0.87 19.15 16.41
CA ARG A 167 -1.51 19.16 15.08
C ARG A 167 -0.49 18.93 13.96
N SER A 168 0.65 19.58 14.03
CA SER A 168 1.72 19.41 13.04
C SER A 168 2.30 18.00 13.08
N LEU A 169 2.49 17.42 14.26
CA LEU A 169 2.91 16.03 14.42
C LEU A 169 1.89 15.05 13.86
N ARG A 170 0.59 15.23 14.13
CA ARG A 170 -0.48 14.38 13.57
C ARG A 170 -0.56 14.48 12.04
N VAL A 171 -0.39 15.69 11.49
CA VAL A 171 -0.32 15.89 10.04
C VAL A 171 0.93 15.23 9.47
N PHE A 172 2.07 15.36 10.14
CA PHE A 172 3.33 14.70 9.76
C PHE A 172 3.20 13.16 9.79
N GLU A 173 2.67 12.58 10.87
CA GLU A 173 2.42 11.15 10.98
C GLU A 173 1.49 10.65 9.87
N LYS A 174 0.42 11.38 9.60
CA LYS A 174 -0.52 11.05 8.52
C LYS A 174 0.13 11.06 7.14
N HIS A 175 1.00 12.06 6.87
CA HIS A 175 1.75 12.11 5.61
C HIS A 175 2.86 11.05 5.57
N ARG A 176 3.48 10.73 6.71
CA ARG A 176 4.47 9.67 6.85
C ARG A 176 3.87 8.30 6.53
N ILE A 177 2.69 7.98 7.09
CA ILE A 177 1.95 6.75 6.79
C ILE A 177 1.60 6.69 5.30
N ALA A 178 1.03 7.75 4.74
CA ALA A 178 0.70 7.82 3.32
C ALA A 178 1.94 7.80 2.39
N ALA A 179 3.10 8.24 2.88
CA ALA A 179 4.37 8.14 2.15
C ALA A 179 4.94 6.72 2.21
N LEU A 180 4.83 6.03 3.37
CA LEU A 180 5.21 4.64 3.53
C LEU A 180 4.35 3.71 2.66
N GLU A 181 3.03 3.92 2.63
CA GLU A 181 2.11 3.18 1.76
C GLU A 181 2.47 3.34 0.28
N ARG A 182 2.70 4.57 -0.17
CA ARG A 182 3.16 4.86 -1.54
C ARG A 182 4.58 4.38 -1.80
N GLY A 183 5.45 4.43 -0.79
CA GLY A 183 6.84 3.95 -0.86
C GLY A 183 6.92 2.45 -1.09
N LEU A 184 5.98 1.68 -0.55
CA LEU A 184 5.85 0.25 -0.81
C LEU A 184 5.39 -0.02 -2.26
N GLU A 185 4.44 0.76 -2.78
CA GLU A 185 3.99 0.66 -4.17
C GLU A 185 5.10 1.06 -5.17
N VAL A 186 5.81 2.16 -4.89
CA VAL A 186 6.90 2.66 -5.76
C VAL A 186 8.16 1.82 -5.63
N ARG A 187 8.53 1.32 -4.44
CA ARG A 187 9.62 0.33 -4.29
C ARG A 187 9.33 -0.96 -5.03
N GLY A 188 8.06 -1.37 -5.12
CA GLY A 188 7.61 -2.41 -6.02
C GLY A 188 7.99 -2.10 -7.47
N HIS A 189 7.66 -0.91 -7.96
CA HIS A 189 7.93 -0.47 -9.34
C HIS A 189 9.40 -0.22 -9.64
N PHE A 190 10.17 0.40 -8.71
CA PHE A 190 11.61 0.65 -8.90
C PHE A 190 12.48 -0.61 -8.77
N ARG A 191 12.06 -1.61 -7.95
CA ARG A 191 12.69 -2.93 -7.99
C ARG A 191 12.34 -3.71 -9.25
N GLU A 192 11.21 -3.42 -9.89
CA GLU A 192 10.91 -3.97 -11.24
C GLU A 192 11.91 -3.48 -12.31
N THR A 193 12.40 -2.25 -12.19
CA THR A 193 13.42 -1.69 -13.10
C THR A 193 14.86 -1.98 -12.67
N ALA A 194 15.10 -2.28 -11.38
CA ALA A 194 16.43 -2.61 -10.85
C ALA A 194 16.69 -4.13 -10.73
N ALA A 195 15.66 -4.99 -10.71
CA ALA A 195 15.78 -6.39 -11.07
C ALA A 195 15.87 -6.45 -12.59
N GLY A 196 17.08 -6.43 -13.11
CA GLY A 196 17.34 -6.62 -14.54
C GLY A 196 16.46 -7.77 -15.05
N ASP A 197 15.89 -7.60 -16.24
CA ASP A 197 15.03 -8.60 -16.86
C ASP A 197 15.74 -9.96 -16.78
N MET A 198 15.23 -10.87 -15.94
CA MET A 198 15.82 -12.21 -15.75
C MET A 198 15.65 -13.09 -16.98
N VAL A 199 15.00 -12.57 -18.04
CA VAL A 199 14.82 -13.30 -19.30
C VAL A 199 16.17 -13.71 -19.89
N GLY A 200 16.26 -14.99 -20.24
CA GLY A 200 17.49 -15.63 -20.72
C GLY A 200 18.38 -16.18 -19.60
N SER A 201 18.22 -15.78 -18.33
CA SER A 201 18.98 -16.36 -17.20
C SER A 201 18.56 -17.80 -16.90
N VAL A 202 19.46 -18.57 -16.26
CA VAL A 202 19.18 -19.95 -15.81
C VAL A 202 19.24 -19.98 -14.30
N LEU A 203 18.08 -20.22 -13.65
CA LEU A 203 17.96 -20.30 -12.20
C LEU A 203 18.33 -21.69 -11.71
N GLY A 204 19.17 -21.76 -10.66
CA GLY A 204 19.63 -23.00 -10.05
C GLY A 204 20.26 -24.00 -11.04
N GLY A 205 20.72 -23.55 -12.22
CA GLY A 205 21.21 -24.41 -13.30
C GLY A 205 20.13 -25.26 -13.98
N LYS A 206 18.86 -25.11 -13.62
CA LYS A 206 17.74 -25.98 -14.03
C LYS A 206 16.68 -25.26 -14.88
N TYR A 207 16.37 -23.98 -14.61
CA TYR A 207 15.21 -23.28 -15.18
C TYR A 207 15.62 -22.06 -15.96
N ARG A 208 15.52 -22.12 -17.29
CA ARG A 208 15.79 -20.98 -18.19
C ARG A 208 14.58 -20.09 -18.25
N ILE A 209 14.70 -18.84 -17.85
CA ILE A 209 13.63 -17.85 -17.89
C ILE A 209 13.35 -17.45 -19.34
N LEU A 210 12.12 -17.65 -19.80
CA LEU A 210 11.70 -17.35 -21.17
C LEU A 210 11.06 -15.97 -21.27
N ARG A 211 10.12 -15.64 -20.38
CA ARG A 211 9.39 -14.37 -20.39
C ARG A 211 8.70 -14.12 -19.04
N LYS A 212 8.49 -12.85 -18.70
CA LYS A 212 7.65 -12.46 -17.56
C LYS A 212 6.18 -12.70 -17.91
N ILE A 213 5.42 -13.31 -17.00
CA ILE A 213 3.99 -13.59 -17.15
C ILE A 213 3.11 -12.89 -16.13
N GLY A 214 3.70 -12.40 -15.02
CA GLY A 214 2.95 -11.65 -14.02
C GLY A 214 3.86 -10.98 -13.01
N SER A 215 3.32 -9.99 -12.31
CA SER A 215 3.94 -9.38 -11.14
C SER A 215 2.89 -8.99 -10.12
N GLY A 216 3.21 -9.13 -8.84
CA GLY A 216 2.33 -8.79 -7.72
C GLY A 216 3.13 -8.35 -6.49
N GLY A 217 2.44 -8.06 -5.39
CA GLY A 217 3.08 -7.60 -4.15
C GLY A 217 4.15 -8.56 -3.61
N ILE A 218 3.90 -9.87 -3.72
CA ILE A 218 4.75 -10.93 -3.14
C ILE A 218 5.92 -11.31 -4.08
N GLY A 219 5.85 -11.05 -5.40
CA GLY A 219 6.90 -11.48 -6.31
C GLY A 219 6.60 -11.26 -7.79
N VAL A 220 7.52 -11.74 -8.62
CA VAL A 220 7.41 -11.73 -10.08
C VAL A 220 7.30 -13.17 -10.56
N VAL A 221 6.40 -13.42 -11.51
CA VAL A 221 6.19 -14.74 -12.10
C VAL A 221 6.69 -14.75 -13.54
N TYR A 222 7.48 -15.75 -13.86
CA TYR A 222 8.06 -15.97 -15.17
C TYR A 222 7.60 -17.31 -15.75
N ALA A 223 7.41 -17.39 -17.05
CA ALA A 223 7.45 -18.67 -17.77
C ALA A 223 8.93 -19.06 -17.95
N ALA A 224 9.25 -20.31 -17.68
CA ALA A 224 10.59 -20.86 -17.81
C ALA A 224 10.55 -22.26 -18.43
N GLU A 225 11.69 -22.70 -18.95
CA GLU A 225 11.90 -24.05 -19.47
C GLU A 225 12.84 -24.81 -18.52
N HIS A 226 12.46 -26.01 -18.13
CA HIS A 226 13.36 -26.92 -17.45
C HIS A 226 14.42 -27.42 -18.44
N VAL A 227 15.69 -26.96 -18.29
CA VAL A 227 16.76 -27.14 -19.29
C VAL A 227 16.99 -28.61 -19.67
N ALA A 228 16.91 -29.55 -18.72
CA ALA A 228 17.15 -30.97 -18.96
C ALA A 228 15.91 -31.72 -19.52
N LEU A 229 14.69 -31.25 -19.21
CA LEU A 229 13.46 -31.96 -19.59
C LEU A 229 12.75 -31.31 -20.78
N GLY A 230 13.08 -30.06 -21.13
CA GLY A 230 12.39 -29.27 -22.16
C GLY A 230 10.93 -28.93 -21.82
N THR A 231 10.52 -29.10 -20.56
CA THR A 231 9.14 -28.82 -20.13
C THR A 231 9.00 -27.37 -19.67
N GLU A 232 7.89 -26.72 -20.06
CA GLU A 232 7.58 -25.37 -19.59
C GLU A 232 7.04 -25.41 -18.14
N VAL A 233 7.49 -24.47 -17.32
CA VAL A 233 7.09 -24.29 -15.91
C VAL A 233 6.85 -22.79 -15.63
N ALA A 234 6.14 -22.50 -14.56
CA ALA A 234 6.06 -21.15 -14.00
C ALA A 234 7.04 -21.03 -12.83
N VAL A 235 7.81 -19.94 -12.79
CA VAL A 235 8.76 -19.64 -11.72
C VAL A 235 8.36 -18.34 -11.05
N LYS A 236 8.01 -18.38 -9.78
CA LYS A 236 7.68 -17.22 -8.96
C LYS A 236 8.88 -16.87 -8.09
N VAL A 237 9.52 -15.73 -8.38
CA VAL A 237 10.62 -15.18 -7.57
C VAL A 237 10.03 -14.27 -6.51
N LEU A 238 10.27 -14.61 -5.23
CA LEU A 238 9.70 -13.89 -4.09
C LEU A 238 10.51 -12.62 -3.79
N ARG A 239 9.81 -11.51 -3.57
CA ARG A 239 10.44 -10.24 -3.17
C ARG A 239 10.74 -10.25 -1.67
N GLY A 240 11.83 -9.56 -1.28
CA GLY A 240 12.17 -9.38 0.14
C GLY A 240 12.84 -10.57 0.80
N ALA A 241 12.84 -11.77 0.19
CA ALA A 241 13.43 -12.96 0.78
C ALA A 241 14.93 -12.80 1.12
N ALA A 242 15.66 -12.02 0.34
CA ALA A 242 17.06 -11.71 0.60
C ALA A 242 17.31 -10.89 1.90
N ALA A 243 16.27 -10.30 2.48
CA ALA A 243 16.33 -9.56 3.74
C ALA A 243 15.85 -10.39 4.96
N MET A 244 15.38 -11.63 4.73
CA MET A 244 14.86 -12.52 5.77
C MET A 244 16.01 -13.15 6.55
N ASP A 245 15.78 -13.39 7.84
CA ASP A 245 16.73 -14.18 8.64
C ASP A 245 16.58 -15.69 8.36
N ALA A 246 17.55 -16.47 8.86
CA ALA A 246 17.58 -17.93 8.64
C ALA A 246 16.34 -18.65 9.22
N SER A 247 15.72 -18.12 10.28
CA SER A 247 14.53 -18.70 10.90
C SER A 247 13.27 -18.45 10.05
N GLU A 248 13.18 -17.27 9.46
CA GLU A 248 12.12 -16.89 8.53
C GLU A 248 12.20 -17.71 7.23
N ILE A 249 13.40 -17.87 6.67
CA ILE A 249 13.65 -18.74 5.51
C ILE A 249 13.28 -20.21 5.82
N ALA A 250 13.65 -20.71 6.98
CA ALA A 250 13.32 -22.09 7.39
C ALA A 250 11.79 -22.27 7.55
N ARG A 251 11.08 -21.24 8.05
CA ARG A 251 9.62 -21.24 8.14
C ARG A 251 9.00 -21.21 6.75
N LEU A 252 9.49 -20.35 5.85
CA LEU A 252 9.08 -20.27 4.45
C LEU A 252 9.17 -21.64 3.77
N ARG A 253 10.32 -22.29 3.87
CA ARG A 253 10.55 -23.61 3.28
C ARG A 253 9.60 -24.68 3.84
N ARG A 254 9.30 -24.61 5.15
CA ARG A 254 8.34 -25.53 5.77
C ARG A 254 6.93 -25.31 5.23
N GLU A 255 6.47 -24.08 5.16
CA GLU A 255 5.15 -23.74 4.65
C GLU A 255 5.01 -24.10 3.16
N ALA A 256 6.03 -23.79 2.35
CA ALA A 256 6.04 -24.19 0.94
C ALA A 256 6.02 -25.73 0.73
N ARG A 257 6.69 -26.51 1.62
CA ARG A 257 6.61 -27.96 1.58
C ARG A 257 5.20 -28.47 1.92
N VAL A 258 4.55 -27.88 2.92
CA VAL A 258 3.17 -28.24 3.28
C VAL A 258 2.22 -27.90 2.13
N GLN A 259 2.40 -26.77 1.46
CA GLN A 259 1.63 -26.44 0.26
C GLN A 259 1.90 -27.40 -0.90
N GLY A 260 3.19 -27.75 -1.13
CA GLY A 260 3.57 -28.72 -2.15
C GLY A 260 3.01 -30.12 -1.90
N SER A 261 2.56 -30.42 -0.67
CA SER A 261 1.89 -31.69 -0.34
C SER A 261 0.39 -31.70 -0.65
N ILE A 262 -0.20 -30.58 -1.09
CA ILE A 262 -1.61 -30.53 -1.49
C ILE A 262 -1.73 -31.11 -2.91
N GLU A 263 -1.92 -32.39 -3.02
CA GLU A 263 -2.17 -33.07 -4.30
C GLU A 263 -3.66 -33.04 -4.62
N HIS A 264 -4.08 -32.08 -5.45
CA HIS A 264 -5.46 -31.95 -5.87
C HIS A 264 -5.56 -31.36 -7.29
N PRO A 265 -6.44 -31.84 -8.17
CA PRO A 265 -6.55 -31.35 -9.56
C PRO A 265 -6.88 -29.85 -9.65
N ASN A 266 -7.55 -29.29 -8.64
CA ASN A 266 -7.93 -27.88 -8.58
C ASN A 266 -6.98 -27.02 -7.72
N VAL A 267 -5.79 -27.50 -7.39
CA VAL A 267 -4.70 -26.73 -6.78
C VAL A 267 -3.53 -26.68 -7.74
N VAL A 268 -2.88 -25.54 -7.87
CA VAL A 268 -1.66 -25.46 -8.68
C VAL A 268 -0.57 -26.31 -8.05
N ARG A 269 0.05 -27.18 -8.86
CA ARG A 269 1.09 -28.10 -8.39
C ARG A 269 2.42 -27.36 -8.26
N THR A 270 2.98 -27.35 -7.06
CA THR A 270 4.36 -26.91 -6.80
C THR A 270 5.31 -28.05 -7.17
N LEU A 271 6.33 -27.75 -7.97
CA LEU A 271 7.29 -28.70 -8.51
C LEU A 271 8.64 -28.65 -7.82
N ASP A 272 9.11 -27.44 -7.46
CA ASP A 272 10.40 -27.23 -6.82
C ASP A 272 10.40 -25.91 -6.01
N LEU A 273 11.32 -25.80 -5.06
CA LEU A 273 11.58 -24.59 -4.31
C LEU A 273 13.07 -24.50 -4.02
N ASP A 274 13.69 -23.38 -4.42
CA ASP A 274 15.12 -23.21 -4.26
C ASP A 274 15.49 -21.74 -4.03
N GLU A 275 16.76 -21.44 -3.81
CA GLU A 275 17.29 -20.14 -3.46
C GLU A 275 18.29 -19.67 -4.52
N LEU A 276 18.24 -18.38 -4.85
CA LEU A 276 19.21 -17.73 -5.71
C LEU A 276 20.46 -17.34 -4.92
N PRO A 277 21.60 -17.11 -5.60
CA PRO A 277 22.85 -16.70 -4.94
C PRO A 277 22.75 -15.41 -4.12
N ASP A 278 21.78 -14.55 -4.41
CA ASP A 278 21.51 -13.32 -3.69
C ASP A 278 20.59 -13.51 -2.46
N GLY A 279 20.23 -14.75 -2.13
CA GLY A 279 19.32 -15.10 -1.04
C GLY A 279 17.82 -14.98 -1.41
N SER A 280 17.47 -14.58 -2.63
CA SER A 280 16.10 -14.58 -3.08
C SER A 280 15.57 -16.01 -3.26
N ILE A 281 14.33 -16.26 -2.82
CA ILE A 281 13.69 -17.56 -2.95
C ILE A 281 12.81 -17.58 -4.18
N TYR A 282 12.83 -18.69 -4.90
CA TYR A 282 11.91 -18.93 -6.01
C TYR A 282 11.15 -20.25 -5.85
N VAL A 283 9.89 -20.23 -6.28
CA VAL A 283 8.99 -21.39 -6.30
C VAL A 283 8.72 -21.76 -7.74
N VAL A 284 8.89 -23.02 -8.08
CA VAL A 284 8.59 -23.57 -9.39
C VAL A 284 7.26 -24.31 -9.34
N MET A 285 6.38 -24.02 -10.30
CA MET A 285 5.05 -24.62 -10.37
C MET A 285 4.68 -24.97 -11.82
N GLU A 286 3.64 -25.75 -12.00
CA GLU A 286 3.09 -26.02 -13.33
C GLU A 286 2.72 -24.71 -14.03
N LEU A 287 3.03 -24.60 -15.33
CA LEU A 287 2.63 -23.46 -16.14
C LEU A 287 1.19 -23.65 -16.59
N LEU A 288 0.30 -22.78 -16.17
CA LEU A 288 -1.11 -22.81 -16.55
C LEU A 288 -1.33 -21.94 -17.80
N ARG A 289 -2.25 -22.39 -18.68
CA ARG A 289 -2.75 -21.64 -19.82
C ARG A 289 -4.19 -21.27 -19.59
N GLY A 290 -4.57 -20.01 -19.79
CA GLY A 290 -5.88 -19.46 -19.51
C GLY A 290 -5.81 -18.08 -18.86
N ASN A 291 -6.78 -17.73 -18.03
CA ASN A 291 -6.91 -16.42 -17.41
C ASN A 291 -7.26 -16.52 -15.93
N SER A 292 -6.86 -15.53 -15.13
CA SER A 292 -7.36 -15.39 -13.76
C SER A 292 -8.81 -14.90 -13.74
N LEU A 293 -9.54 -15.26 -12.68
CA LEU A 293 -10.89 -14.72 -12.46
C LEU A 293 -10.87 -13.18 -12.38
N ALA A 294 -9.82 -12.58 -11.81
CA ALA A 294 -9.64 -11.13 -11.80
C ALA A 294 -9.58 -10.54 -13.21
N SER A 295 -8.85 -11.20 -14.14
CA SER A 295 -8.79 -10.78 -15.54
C SER A 295 -10.15 -10.89 -16.21
N LEU A 296 -10.87 -11.97 -15.95
CA LEU A 296 -12.21 -12.21 -16.48
C LEU A 296 -13.22 -11.16 -15.99
N LEU A 297 -13.22 -10.86 -14.68
CA LEU A 297 -14.08 -9.82 -14.11
C LEU A 297 -13.73 -8.44 -14.64
N LYS A 298 -12.45 -8.13 -14.79
CA LYS A 298 -12.00 -6.86 -15.38
C LYS A 298 -12.48 -6.70 -16.82
N HIS A 299 -12.53 -7.79 -17.58
CA HIS A 299 -12.91 -7.76 -18.99
C HIS A 299 -14.42 -7.77 -19.19
N ASN A 300 -15.13 -8.65 -18.48
CA ASN A 300 -16.55 -8.90 -18.65
C ASN A 300 -17.42 -8.13 -17.65
N GLY A 301 -16.87 -7.61 -16.56
CA GLY A 301 -17.56 -6.95 -15.48
C GLY A 301 -18.17 -7.90 -14.46
N LEU A 302 -18.74 -9.00 -14.90
CA LEU A 302 -19.37 -10.04 -14.07
C LEU A 302 -19.40 -11.39 -14.80
N VAL A 303 -19.84 -12.43 -14.09
CA VAL A 303 -19.93 -13.82 -14.58
C VAL A 303 -21.38 -14.29 -14.48
N ALA A 304 -21.90 -14.86 -15.53
CA ALA A 304 -23.25 -15.42 -15.55
C ALA A 304 -23.42 -16.56 -14.52
N PRO A 305 -24.56 -16.68 -13.85
CA PRO A 305 -24.75 -17.67 -12.77
C PRO A 305 -24.60 -19.10 -13.23
N GLY A 306 -25.00 -19.43 -14.46
CA GLY A 306 -24.84 -20.75 -15.05
C GLY A 306 -23.37 -21.18 -15.21
N PHE A 307 -22.45 -20.21 -15.39
CA PHE A 307 -21.02 -20.45 -15.39
C PHE A 307 -20.40 -20.30 -13.97
N ALA A 308 -20.86 -19.31 -13.19
CA ALA A 308 -20.30 -19.01 -11.86
C ALA A 308 -20.43 -20.19 -10.90
N VAL A 309 -21.62 -20.80 -10.78
CA VAL A 309 -21.84 -21.89 -9.82
C VAL A 309 -20.92 -23.10 -10.11
N PRO A 310 -20.85 -23.64 -11.35
CA PRO A 310 -19.90 -24.70 -11.70
C PRO A 310 -18.44 -24.34 -11.44
N MET A 311 -18.05 -23.06 -11.63
CA MET A 311 -16.69 -22.59 -11.40
C MET A 311 -16.32 -22.60 -9.91
N PHE A 312 -17.25 -22.35 -8.99
CA PHE A 312 -16.97 -22.31 -7.54
C PHE A 312 -16.91 -23.72 -6.91
N LEU A 313 -17.51 -24.73 -7.49
CA LEU A 313 -17.46 -26.12 -6.97
C LEU A 313 -16.02 -26.67 -6.89
N PRO A 314 -15.18 -26.59 -7.94
CA PRO A 314 -13.77 -26.97 -7.87
C PRO A 314 -12.97 -26.22 -6.81
N ILE A 315 -13.29 -24.93 -6.60
CA ILE A 315 -12.63 -24.13 -5.55
C ILE A 315 -12.98 -24.67 -4.17
N CYS A 316 -14.23 -25.02 -3.91
CA CYS A 316 -14.65 -25.66 -2.65
C CYS A 316 -13.88 -26.96 -2.40
N ARG A 317 -13.68 -27.80 -3.44
CA ARG A 317 -12.90 -29.04 -3.36
C ARG A 317 -11.42 -28.79 -3.07
N ALA A 318 -10.82 -27.82 -3.75
CA ALA A 318 -9.45 -27.41 -3.49
C ALA A 318 -9.24 -26.93 -2.04
N LEU A 319 -10.14 -26.07 -1.56
CA LEU A 319 -10.11 -25.59 -0.18
C LEU A 319 -10.30 -26.76 0.81
N TRP A 320 -11.20 -27.69 0.53
CA TRP A 320 -11.37 -28.86 1.38
C TRP A 320 -10.09 -29.66 1.50
N ALA A 321 -9.43 -29.98 0.38
CA ALA A 321 -8.18 -30.73 0.37
C ALA A 321 -7.08 -30.03 1.20
N ALA A 322 -6.93 -28.71 1.05
CA ALA A 322 -5.97 -27.91 1.82
C ALA A 322 -6.30 -27.89 3.32
N HIS A 323 -7.58 -27.67 3.67
CA HIS A 323 -8.04 -27.61 5.05
C HIS A 323 -7.87 -28.93 5.80
N GLN A 324 -7.97 -30.08 5.13
CA GLN A 324 -7.69 -31.39 5.73
C GLN A 324 -6.21 -31.53 6.15
N LEU A 325 -5.31 -30.81 5.51
CA LEU A 325 -3.88 -30.73 5.87
C LEU A 325 -3.56 -29.58 6.86
N GLY A 326 -4.61 -28.91 7.38
CA GLY A 326 -4.44 -27.76 8.27
C GLY A 326 -3.95 -26.48 7.58
N VAL A 327 -4.02 -26.44 6.23
CA VAL A 327 -3.61 -25.27 5.44
C VAL A 327 -4.82 -24.38 5.19
N VAL A 328 -4.76 -23.13 5.66
CA VAL A 328 -5.72 -22.07 5.37
C VAL A 328 -5.10 -21.13 4.36
N HIS A 329 -5.84 -20.72 3.32
CA HIS A 329 -5.33 -19.89 2.22
C HIS A 329 -5.00 -18.47 2.65
N ARG A 330 -5.90 -17.82 3.41
CA ARG A 330 -5.79 -16.48 4.02
C ARG A 330 -5.77 -15.28 3.06
N ASP A 331 -5.45 -15.46 1.79
CA ASP A 331 -5.46 -14.40 0.76
C ASP A 331 -6.26 -14.88 -0.47
N LEU A 332 -7.44 -15.47 -0.25
CA LEU A 332 -8.31 -15.93 -1.33
C LEU A 332 -8.96 -14.71 -1.99
N LYS A 333 -8.74 -14.56 -3.31
CA LYS A 333 -9.21 -13.44 -4.14
C LYS A 333 -9.27 -13.83 -5.61
N PRO A 334 -9.94 -13.08 -6.48
CA PRO A 334 -10.06 -13.41 -7.90
C PRO A 334 -8.70 -13.58 -8.62
N GLY A 335 -7.66 -12.86 -8.19
CA GLY A 335 -6.31 -13.00 -8.74
C GLY A 335 -5.66 -14.35 -8.47
N ASN A 336 -6.11 -15.07 -7.43
CA ASN A 336 -5.60 -16.39 -7.02
C ASN A 336 -6.48 -17.54 -7.53
N ILE A 337 -7.49 -17.26 -8.36
CA ILE A 337 -8.31 -18.26 -9.06
C ILE A 337 -7.97 -18.20 -10.55
N PHE A 338 -7.56 -19.32 -11.10
CA PHE A 338 -7.17 -19.43 -12.50
C PHE A 338 -8.11 -20.37 -13.25
N ILE A 339 -8.68 -19.90 -14.36
CA ILE A 339 -9.56 -20.66 -15.24
C ILE A 339 -8.70 -21.03 -16.45
N CYS A 340 -8.43 -22.34 -16.57
CA CYS A 340 -7.63 -22.90 -17.66
C CYS A 340 -8.43 -22.95 -18.96
N ASP A 341 -7.73 -23.04 -20.09
CA ASP A 341 -8.35 -23.13 -21.44
C ASP A 341 -9.25 -24.37 -21.59
N ASP A 342 -8.96 -25.44 -20.85
CA ASP A 342 -9.79 -26.66 -20.75
C ASP A 342 -10.98 -26.52 -19.79
N LYS A 343 -11.25 -25.31 -19.31
CA LYS A 343 -12.28 -24.97 -18.30
C LYS A 343 -12.00 -25.53 -16.90
N ASN A 344 -10.86 -26.17 -16.65
CA ASN A 344 -10.48 -26.55 -15.30
C ASN A 344 -10.16 -25.30 -14.46
N VAL A 345 -10.54 -25.33 -13.19
CA VAL A 345 -10.29 -24.22 -12.25
C VAL A 345 -9.20 -24.63 -11.29
N LYS A 346 -8.22 -23.75 -11.10
CA LYS A 346 -7.11 -23.98 -10.17
C LYS A 346 -6.98 -22.83 -9.17
N VAL A 347 -6.78 -23.17 -7.92
CA VAL A 347 -6.46 -22.23 -6.84
C VAL A 347 -4.94 -22.11 -6.76
N LEU A 348 -4.47 -20.86 -6.75
CA LEU A 348 -3.06 -20.48 -6.70
C LEU A 348 -2.66 -20.04 -5.28
N ASP A 349 -1.37 -20.05 -4.97
CA ASP A 349 -0.74 -19.35 -3.85
C ASP A 349 -1.29 -19.64 -2.44
N PHE A 350 -1.59 -20.89 -2.11
CA PHE A 350 -1.98 -21.27 -0.75
C PHE A 350 -0.92 -20.82 0.29
N GLY A 351 -1.35 -20.16 1.37
CA GLY A 351 -0.54 -19.84 2.56
C GLY A 351 0.65 -18.90 2.34
N MET A 352 0.89 -18.41 1.11
CA MET A 352 2.00 -17.47 0.81
C MET A 352 1.81 -16.09 1.46
N SER A 353 0.61 -15.79 1.97
CA SER A 353 0.31 -14.52 2.64
C SER A 353 0.98 -14.34 4.00
N LYS A 354 1.35 -15.42 4.69
CA LYS A 354 2.11 -15.32 5.95
C LYS A 354 3.49 -14.68 5.79
N PHE A 355 4.04 -14.67 4.57
CA PHE A 355 5.34 -14.03 4.29
C PHE A 355 5.21 -12.51 4.21
N SER A 356 4.07 -12.02 3.76
CA SER A 356 3.77 -10.59 3.83
C SER A 356 3.45 -10.12 5.25
N GLU A 357 3.01 -11.02 6.15
CA GLU A 357 2.71 -10.70 7.55
C GLU A 357 3.98 -10.45 8.39
N ALA A 358 5.09 -11.15 8.12
CA ALA A 358 6.35 -10.95 8.83
C ALA A 358 7.01 -9.60 8.52
N GLU A 359 6.85 -9.09 7.29
CA GLU A 359 7.34 -7.76 6.89
C GLU A 359 6.36 -6.62 7.23
N SER A 360 5.12 -6.92 7.56
CA SER A 360 4.01 -5.95 7.63
C SER A 360 3.40 -5.74 9.01
N LEU A 361 4.02 -6.23 10.07
CA LEU A 361 3.80 -5.66 11.39
C LEU A 361 4.42 -4.25 11.39
N THR A 362 3.77 -3.33 10.67
CA THR A 362 3.96 -1.91 10.92
C THR A 362 3.61 -1.68 12.39
N GLN A 363 4.31 -0.76 13.04
CA GLN A 363 4.08 -0.36 14.45
C GLN A 363 2.61 -0.09 14.79
N ASP A 364 1.72 -0.07 13.81
CA ASP A 364 0.27 0.15 13.92
C ASP A 364 -0.58 -1.14 13.83
N GLY A 365 0.02 -2.35 13.77
CA GLY A 365 -0.72 -3.62 13.88
C GLY A 365 -1.56 -4.02 12.66
N TYR A 366 -1.35 -3.43 11.49
CA TYR A 366 -2.13 -3.73 10.28
C TYR A 366 -1.37 -4.67 9.33
N THR A 367 -1.93 -5.83 9.10
CA THR A 367 -1.44 -6.86 8.17
C THR A 367 -1.62 -6.44 6.70
N LEU A 368 -0.61 -6.70 5.86
CA LEU A 368 -0.70 -6.51 4.41
C LEU A 368 -1.57 -7.63 3.79
N GLY A 369 -2.61 -7.29 3.05
CA GLY A 369 -3.50 -8.20 2.32
C GLY A 369 -4.41 -7.38 1.41
N THR A 370 -5.21 -8.03 0.59
CA THR A 370 -6.24 -7.41 -0.24
C THR A 370 -7.48 -7.18 0.65
N PRO A 371 -7.68 -5.98 1.19
CA PRO A 371 -8.64 -5.74 2.27
C PRO A 371 -10.09 -6.03 1.86
N GLU A 372 -10.37 -6.02 0.57
CA GLU A 372 -11.69 -6.26 -0.02
C GLU A 372 -12.27 -7.64 0.30
N TYR A 373 -11.39 -8.64 0.52
CA TYR A 373 -11.78 -10.05 0.76
C TYR A 373 -11.45 -10.52 2.17
N MET A 374 -10.91 -9.64 3.04
CA MET A 374 -10.53 -10.03 4.40
C MET A 374 -11.73 -10.41 5.25
N ALA A 375 -11.63 -11.53 5.94
CA ALA A 375 -12.62 -11.94 6.92
C ALA A 375 -12.53 -11.06 8.20
N PRO A 376 -13.65 -10.88 8.94
CA PRO A 376 -13.69 -10.07 10.15
C PRO A 376 -12.61 -10.41 11.16
N GLU A 377 -12.31 -11.68 11.36
CA GLU A 377 -11.25 -12.16 12.25
C GLU A 377 -9.85 -11.75 11.79
N GLN A 378 -9.60 -11.71 10.48
CA GLN A 378 -8.33 -11.22 9.94
C GLN A 378 -8.15 -9.71 10.18
N CYS A 379 -9.24 -8.95 10.07
CA CYS A 379 -9.22 -7.50 10.27
C CYS A 379 -8.79 -7.08 11.68
N ILE A 380 -8.96 -7.97 12.67
CA ILE A 380 -8.61 -7.71 14.08
C ILE A 380 -7.42 -8.56 14.56
N GLY A 381 -6.75 -9.30 13.65
CA GLY A 381 -5.65 -10.18 14.02
C GLY A 381 -6.02 -11.35 14.92
N ALA A 382 -7.30 -11.77 14.91
CA ALA A 382 -7.77 -12.93 15.67
C ALA A 382 -7.34 -14.25 15.00
N PRO A 383 -7.36 -15.38 15.72
CA PRO A 383 -7.05 -16.68 15.14
C PRO A 383 -7.97 -17.00 13.95
N VAL A 384 -7.35 -17.46 12.87
CA VAL A 384 -8.02 -17.83 11.62
C VAL A 384 -8.13 -19.32 11.47
N ASP A 385 -9.24 -19.80 10.87
CA ASP A 385 -9.46 -21.19 10.54
C ASP A 385 -9.99 -21.34 9.10
N ALA A 386 -10.39 -22.55 8.70
CA ALA A 386 -10.95 -22.87 7.39
C ALA A 386 -12.12 -21.95 6.97
N ARG A 387 -12.89 -21.43 7.92
CA ARG A 387 -14.06 -20.58 7.67
C ARG A 387 -13.67 -19.15 7.30
N THR A 388 -12.43 -18.76 7.51
CA THR A 388 -11.85 -17.51 7.01
C THR A 388 -11.85 -17.51 5.46
N ASP A 389 -11.43 -18.61 4.84
CA ASP A 389 -11.44 -18.76 3.38
C ASP A 389 -12.88 -18.78 2.83
N LEU A 390 -13.84 -19.30 3.59
CA LEU A 390 -15.24 -19.29 3.17
C LEU A 390 -15.85 -17.89 3.14
N TYR A 391 -15.44 -16.99 4.03
CA TYR A 391 -15.84 -15.60 3.95
C TYR A 391 -15.27 -14.93 2.69
N ALA A 392 -13.99 -15.09 2.41
CA ALA A 392 -13.35 -14.57 1.20
C ALA A 392 -14.00 -15.14 -0.07
N LEU A 393 -14.33 -16.45 -0.06
CA LEU A 393 -15.08 -17.10 -1.15
C LEU A 393 -16.49 -16.49 -1.31
N GLY A 394 -17.18 -16.16 -0.20
CA GLY A 394 -18.47 -15.47 -0.22
C GLY A 394 -18.37 -14.08 -0.87
N VAL A 395 -17.31 -13.32 -0.57
CA VAL A 395 -17.05 -12.02 -1.21
C VAL A 395 -16.79 -12.20 -2.71
N MET A 396 -15.97 -13.18 -3.09
CA MET A 396 -15.71 -13.49 -4.52
C MET A 396 -16.94 -13.94 -5.27
N MET A 397 -17.78 -14.79 -4.68
CA MET A 397 -19.03 -15.22 -5.30
C MET A 397 -19.95 -14.02 -5.54
N PHE A 398 -20.08 -13.14 -4.54
CA PHE A 398 -20.85 -11.92 -4.67
C PHE A 398 -20.32 -11.06 -5.83
N GLU A 399 -19.01 -10.75 -5.81
CA GLU A 399 -18.37 -9.96 -6.86
C GLU A 399 -18.53 -10.57 -8.25
N ALA A 400 -18.32 -11.89 -8.35
CA ALA A 400 -18.41 -12.58 -9.64
C ALA A 400 -19.78 -12.42 -10.29
N VAL A 401 -20.87 -12.52 -9.54
CA VAL A 401 -22.24 -12.50 -10.11
C VAL A 401 -22.87 -11.11 -10.13
N THR A 402 -22.33 -10.14 -9.38
CA THR A 402 -22.85 -8.77 -9.37
C THR A 402 -21.97 -7.75 -10.07
N GLY A 403 -20.69 -8.05 -10.25
CA GLY A 403 -19.68 -7.11 -10.70
C GLY A 403 -19.29 -6.07 -9.64
N ASP A 404 -19.65 -6.30 -8.37
CA ASP A 404 -19.49 -5.34 -7.29
C ASP A 404 -19.09 -6.04 -5.98
N LEU A 405 -18.57 -5.29 -5.01
CA LEU A 405 -18.22 -5.82 -3.69
C LEU A 405 -19.42 -5.71 -2.72
N PRO A 406 -19.62 -6.72 -1.83
CA PRO A 406 -20.71 -6.69 -0.84
C PRO A 406 -20.51 -5.61 0.22
N ILE A 407 -19.28 -5.18 0.43
CA ILE A 407 -18.87 -4.14 1.37
C ILE A 407 -17.91 -3.20 0.65
N ARG A 408 -18.18 -1.89 0.72
CA ARG A 408 -17.36 -0.84 0.13
C ARG A 408 -16.93 0.14 1.21
N GLY A 409 -15.67 0.53 1.23
CA GLY A 409 -15.10 1.56 2.10
C GLY A 409 -14.39 2.63 1.27
N ARG A 410 -14.34 3.86 1.77
CA ARG A 410 -13.65 4.98 1.14
C ARG A 410 -12.12 4.87 1.22
N ASN A 411 -11.63 4.11 2.17
CA ASN A 411 -10.22 3.84 2.40
C ASN A 411 -10.06 2.50 3.11
N ARG A 412 -8.82 2.00 3.16
CA ARG A 412 -8.46 0.71 3.78
C ARG A 412 -8.98 0.57 5.22
N ARG A 413 -8.74 1.57 6.07
CA ARG A 413 -9.13 1.53 7.48
C ARG A 413 -10.64 1.39 7.64
N GLU A 414 -11.41 2.22 6.94
CA GLU A 414 -12.88 2.15 6.94
C GLU A 414 -13.36 0.78 6.43
N LEU A 415 -12.74 0.25 5.36
CA LEU A 415 -13.11 -1.05 4.82
C LEU A 415 -12.89 -2.19 5.83
N LEU A 416 -11.76 -2.19 6.56
CA LEU A 416 -11.50 -3.15 7.63
C LEU A 416 -12.52 -3.04 8.78
N GLU A 417 -12.93 -1.83 9.16
CA GLU A 417 -13.98 -1.59 10.16
C GLU A 417 -15.35 -2.08 9.66
N LEU A 418 -15.66 -1.86 8.38
CA LEU A 418 -16.91 -2.29 7.77
C LEU A 418 -16.99 -3.82 7.63
N HIS A 419 -15.88 -4.50 7.30
CA HIS A 419 -15.85 -5.97 7.29
C HIS A 419 -16.24 -6.57 8.66
N GLN A 420 -15.89 -5.90 9.75
CA GLN A 420 -16.23 -6.35 11.10
C GLN A 420 -17.71 -6.13 11.45
N ARG A 421 -18.33 -5.02 10.99
CA ARG A 421 -19.61 -4.54 11.56
C ARG A 421 -20.72 -4.37 10.54
N ALA A 422 -20.40 -4.00 9.30
CA ALA A 422 -21.44 -3.67 8.32
C ALA A 422 -22.16 -4.94 7.85
N ILE A 423 -23.48 -4.81 7.68
CA ILE A 423 -24.28 -5.85 7.03
C ILE A 423 -23.92 -5.82 5.54
N PRO A 424 -23.45 -6.95 4.95
CA PRO A 424 -23.18 -7.01 3.53
C PRO A 424 -24.47 -6.79 2.74
N ARG A 425 -24.39 -6.11 1.61
CA ARG A 425 -25.52 -5.99 0.69
C ARG A 425 -25.92 -7.40 0.20
N SER A 426 -27.19 -7.63 -0.03
CA SER A 426 -27.64 -8.83 -0.70
C SER A 426 -27.38 -8.76 -2.21
N ILE A 427 -27.27 -9.89 -2.90
CA ILE A 427 -27.11 -9.90 -4.35
C ILE A 427 -28.33 -9.31 -5.07
N ILE A 428 -29.52 -9.50 -4.51
CA ILE A 428 -30.79 -8.94 -5.04
C ILE A 428 -30.78 -7.40 -4.95
N GLU A 429 -30.29 -6.84 -3.84
CA GLU A 429 -30.16 -5.38 -3.70
C GLU A 429 -29.09 -4.80 -4.62
N ALA A 430 -28.00 -5.56 -4.86
CA ALA A 430 -26.92 -5.14 -5.72
C ALA A 430 -27.32 -5.18 -7.21
N ARG A 431 -28.07 -6.21 -7.61
CA ARG A 431 -28.46 -6.47 -9.01
C ARG A 431 -29.89 -6.99 -9.08
N PRO A 432 -30.91 -6.13 -8.86
CA PRO A 432 -32.32 -6.50 -8.99
C PRO A 432 -32.74 -6.81 -10.44
N ASP A 433 -31.89 -6.42 -11.39
CA ASP A 433 -32.06 -6.62 -12.84
C ASP A 433 -31.64 -8.01 -13.33
N LEU A 434 -30.92 -8.81 -12.49
CA LEU A 434 -30.40 -10.09 -12.89
C LEU A 434 -31.22 -11.26 -12.31
N PRO A 435 -31.50 -12.31 -13.09
CA PRO A 435 -32.15 -13.52 -12.62
C PRO A 435 -31.17 -14.39 -11.84
N LEU A 436 -30.93 -14.04 -10.56
CA LEU A 436 -30.00 -14.76 -9.69
C LEU A 436 -30.75 -15.83 -8.87
N PRO A 437 -30.24 -17.08 -8.81
CA PRO A 437 -30.87 -18.15 -8.05
C PRO A 437 -30.92 -17.83 -6.55
N GLU A 438 -32.07 -18.07 -5.91
CA GLU A 438 -32.22 -17.85 -4.47
C GLU A 438 -31.23 -18.66 -3.64
N GLY A 439 -30.96 -19.92 -4.01
CA GLY A 439 -29.98 -20.77 -3.35
C GLY A 439 -28.56 -20.18 -3.38
N LEU A 440 -28.19 -19.48 -4.47
CA LEU A 440 -26.91 -18.78 -4.56
C LEU A 440 -26.87 -17.59 -3.60
N SER A 441 -27.96 -16.80 -3.54
CA SER A 441 -28.10 -15.68 -2.59
C SER A 441 -27.94 -16.14 -1.14
N GLN A 442 -28.59 -17.25 -0.78
CA GLN A 442 -28.51 -17.84 0.55
C GLN A 442 -27.12 -18.34 0.88
N ALA A 443 -26.45 -19.05 -0.04
CA ALA A 443 -25.07 -19.55 0.15
C ALA A 443 -24.08 -18.39 0.37
N ILE A 444 -24.16 -17.35 -0.45
CA ILE A 444 -23.33 -16.14 -0.31
C ILE A 444 -23.61 -15.46 1.04
N ALA A 445 -24.86 -15.22 1.39
CA ALA A 445 -25.24 -14.59 2.65
C ALA A 445 -24.74 -15.37 3.87
N GLN A 446 -24.76 -16.70 3.81
CA GLN A 446 -24.24 -17.57 4.87
C GLN A 446 -22.71 -17.46 4.98
N CYS A 447 -21.97 -17.45 3.87
CA CYS A 447 -20.52 -17.24 3.87
C CYS A 447 -20.12 -15.88 4.47
N LEU A 448 -20.92 -14.82 4.22
CA LEU A 448 -20.66 -13.46 4.66
C LEU A 448 -21.07 -13.17 6.11
N ARG A 449 -21.50 -14.18 6.89
CA ARG A 449 -21.78 -14.02 8.33
C ARG A 449 -20.52 -13.54 9.06
N LYS A 450 -20.70 -12.58 9.96
CA LYS A 450 -19.58 -11.97 10.68
C LYS A 450 -18.91 -12.94 11.64
N ARG A 451 -19.71 -13.72 12.39
CA ARG A 451 -19.21 -14.76 13.26
C ARG A 451 -18.89 -16.01 12.45
N ALA A 452 -17.65 -16.47 12.53
CA ALA A 452 -17.20 -17.65 11.79
C ALA A 452 -18.07 -18.91 12.09
N ALA A 453 -18.59 -19.03 13.31
CA ALA A 453 -19.48 -20.13 13.71
C ALA A 453 -20.84 -20.17 12.99
N GLU A 454 -21.25 -19.03 12.41
CA GLU A 454 -22.52 -18.92 11.66
C GLU A 454 -22.36 -19.16 10.15
N ARG A 455 -21.12 -19.31 9.67
CA ARG A 455 -20.79 -19.70 8.30
C ARG A 455 -20.96 -21.19 8.08
N PRO A 456 -20.93 -21.68 6.83
CA PRO A 456 -20.84 -23.13 6.59
C PRO A 456 -19.68 -23.71 7.40
N PRO A 457 -19.82 -24.89 8.02
CA PRO A 457 -18.78 -25.44 8.92
C PRO A 457 -17.47 -25.76 8.19
N ASN A 458 -17.55 -26.03 6.88
CA ASN A 458 -16.39 -26.31 6.02
C ASN A 458 -16.77 -26.10 4.54
N SER A 459 -15.78 -26.13 3.64
CA SER A 459 -15.99 -25.93 2.21
C SER A 459 -16.76 -27.06 1.51
N ARG A 460 -16.79 -28.27 2.09
CA ARG A 460 -17.59 -29.39 1.56
C ARG A 460 -19.09 -29.18 1.78
N GLU A 461 -19.49 -28.58 2.92
CA GLU A 461 -20.88 -28.21 3.13
C GLU A 461 -21.30 -27.06 2.20
N LEU A 462 -20.42 -26.10 1.96
CA LEU A 462 -20.67 -25.06 0.95
C LEU A 462 -20.81 -25.66 -0.45
N GLU A 463 -19.95 -26.63 -0.82
CA GLU A 463 -20.07 -27.35 -2.09
C GLU A 463 -21.44 -28.01 -2.26
N LYS A 464 -21.97 -28.68 -1.20
CA LYS A 464 -23.30 -29.24 -1.24
C LYS A 464 -24.39 -28.21 -1.47
N LEU A 465 -24.32 -27.07 -0.79
CA LEU A 465 -25.27 -25.96 -0.98
C LEU A 465 -25.26 -25.47 -2.43
N LEU A 466 -24.06 -25.25 -3.00
CA LEU A 466 -23.92 -24.80 -4.38
C LEU A 466 -24.36 -25.87 -5.38
N SER A 467 -24.07 -27.14 -5.15
CA SER A 467 -24.48 -28.27 -6.03
C SER A 467 -25.99 -28.52 -6.05
N ALA A 468 -26.71 -28.04 -5.03
CA ALA A 468 -28.16 -28.16 -4.95
C ALA A 468 -28.90 -27.07 -5.76
N ILE A 469 -28.16 -26.05 -6.28
CA ILE A 469 -28.75 -24.95 -7.07
C ILE A 469 -29.15 -25.51 -8.46
N PRO A 470 -30.42 -25.41 -8.87
CA PRO A 470 -30.84 -25.75 -10.22
C PRO A 470 -30.15 -24.82 -11.24
N LEU A 471 -29.46 -25.36 -12.20
CA LEU A 471 -28.79 -24.62 -13.27
C LEU A 471 -29.62 -24.50 -14.54
N GLU A 472 -30.71 -25.29 -14.66
CA GLU A 472 -31.59 -25.29 -15.82
C GLU A 472 -32.23 -23.87 -16.03
N GLY A 473 -32.06 -23.35 -17.23
CA GLY A 473 -32.58 -22.03 -17.59
C GLY A 473 -31.75 -20.83 -17.11
N LEU A 474 -30.63 -21.07 -16.42
CA LEU A 474 -29.69 -20.00 -16.09
C LEU A 474 -28.81 -19.66 -17.29
N PRO A 475 -28.54 -18.38 -17.55
CA PRO A 475 -27.62 -17.98 -18.60
C PRO A 475 -26.20 -18.48 -18.28
N GLU A 476 -25.54 -19.09 -19.26
CA GLU A 476 -24.10 -19.44 -19.19
C GLU A 476 -23.25 -18.24 -19.56
N ASP A 477 -23.75 -17.38 -20.45
CA ASP A 477 -23.15 -16.10 -20.83
C ASP A 477 -24.18 -14.98 -20.74
N TYR A 478 -23.75 -13.79 -20.32
CA TYR A 478 -24.59 -12.61 -20.45
C TYR A 478 -24.39 -11.95 -21.81
N PRO A 479 -25.47 -11.45 -22.46
CA PRO A 479 -25.34 -10.60 -23.63
C PRO A 479 -24.42 -9.40 -23.31
N ASN A 480 -23.62 -8.96 -24.31
CA ASN A 480 -22.69 -7.83 -24.17
C ASN A 480 -23.33 -6.49 -23.77
N ASP A 481 -24.67 -6.43 -23.73
CA ASP A 481 -25.46 -5.22 -23.49
C ASP A 481 -25.87 -5.01 -22.02
N ILE A 482 -25.44 -5.89 -21.08
CA ILE A 482 -25.72 -5.64 -19.65
C ILE A 482 -24.89 -4.44 -19.19
N PRO A 483 -25.52 -3.36 -18.69
CA PRO A 483 -24.79 -2.18 -18.25
C PRO A 483 -23.76 -2.54 -17.19
N ARG A 484 -22.47 -2.34 -17.51
CA ARG A 484 -21.42 -2.39 -16.53
C ARG A 484 -21.70 -1.25 -15.54
N HIS A 485 -21.82 -1.53 -14.25
CA HIS A 485 -21.82 -0.46 -13.26
C HIS A 485 -20.44 0.19 -13.34
N SER A 486 -20.35 1.32 -14.10
CA SER A 486 -19.13 2.10 -14.17
C SER A 486 -18.91 2.74 -12.80
N SER A 487 -17.91 2.24 -12.09
CA SER A 487 -17.30 2.95 -10.96
C SER A 487 -16.64 4.28 -11.39
N ASP A 488 -16.69 4.60 -12.68
CA ASP A 488 -16.20 5.82 -13.31
C ASP A 488 -17.36 6.77 -13.68
N ALA A 489 -18.20 7.11 -12.71
CA ALA A 489 -18.97 8.33 -12.82
C ALA A 489 -18.03 9.50 -12.51
N PRO A 490 -17.72 10.39 -13.47
CA PRO A 490 -16.92 11.57 -13.17
C PRO A 490 -17.67 12.42 -12.16
N SER A 491 -17.02 12.69 -11.03
CA SER A 491 -17.44 13.68 -10.04
C SER A 491 -17.25 15.08 -10.64
N SER A 492 -18.19 15.50 -11.52
CA SER A 492 -18.29 16.89 -11.98
C SER A 492 -19.69 17.19 -12.48
N ARG A 493 -20.64 17.30 -11.58
CA ARG A 493 -21.72 18.25 -11.79
C ARG A 493 -21.28 19.57 -11.16
N SER A 494 -20.65 20.41 -11.96
CA SER A 494 -20.57 21.85 -11.71
C SER A 494 -21.97 22.39 -11.60
N LEU A 495 -22.34 22.84 -10.41
CA LEU A 495 -23.54 23.65 -10.20
C LEU A 495 -23.38 24.94 -11.01
N PRO A 496 -24.42 25.41 -11.72
CA PRO A 496 -24.39 26.71 -12.34
C PRO A 496 -24.37 27.81 -11.26
N ALA A 497 -23.53 28.82 -11.46
CA ALA A 497 -23.48 29.99 -10.60
C ALA A 497 -24.82 30.72 -10.56
N PRO A 498 -25.26 31.25 -9.42
CA PRO A 498 -26.45 32.10 -9.33
C PRO A 498 -26.19 33.42 -10.05
N ARG A 499 -27.21 33.85 -10.80
CA ARG A 499 -27.29 35.19 -11.41
C ARG A 499 -27.55 36.27 -10.37
#